data_197169b1e3e1b0d65a4ec5146c7e5ab6
#
_entry.id   197169b1e3e1b0d65a4ec5146c7e5ab6
#
_cell.length_a   1.000
_cell.length_b   1.000
_cell.length_c   1.000
_cell.angle_alpha   90.00
_cell.angle_beta   90.00
_cell.angle_gamma   90.00
#
_symmetry.space_group_name_H-M   'P 1'
#
loop_
_entity.id
_entity.type
_entity.pdbx_description
1 polymer ?
#
loop_
_entity_poly.entity_id
_entity_poly.type
_entity_poly.pdbx_seq_one_letter_code
_entity_poly.pdbx_strand_id
1 'polypeptide(L)'
;MDRKIELRSIHIRDSAVLRTRGLMEGTLSLIEDDIRSFGRGSSSEALIALKNEEIYAMVKLFRPDRRMCRAHLEFVFTKDANADTQSAIVDRLLEYCFLEQFYHKVTVICDSENSGLERIIQGAGFVQEAVLRDEVRKKTGFIDSGLFSMLSYEYPEYNVCFVPFERGVAMVCGGNTYIDRVKLFHYGQKIENDRFAENVAGGLGLLDETGALARNDGRYAIDEEQYGYLPAEVGRVSIQLAEYFSSSRAGFDVNIQFTQGTEFQREVWKALCGIPYGATVSYEDIAMTLTGGDKAKARKITRAVGAACGDNPISVVVPCHRVIGKDGSIVGYSAGIDIKDYLLLHESFTAVTPLGFKEA
;
A
#
# COMPACT_ATOMS: atom_id res chain seq x y z
N MET A 1 14.13 -5.74 21.09
CA MET A 1 14.10 -4.50 20.29
C MET A 1 14.72 -4.82 18.94
N ASP A 2 13.91 -5.19 17.97
CA ASP A 2 14.36 -5.38 16.59
C ASP A 2 14.77 -4.03 16.04
N ARG A 3 16.08 -3.87 15.83
CA ARG A 3 16.63 -2.62 15.32
C ARG A 3 16.42 -2.61 13.81
N LYS A 4 15.58 -1.69 13.39
CA LYS A 4 15.11 -1.50 12.01
C LYS A 4 16.28 -1.35 11.02
N ILE A 5 16.17 -1.94 9.85
CA ILE A 5 17.09 -1.68 8.72
C ILE A 5 16.82 -0.27 8.19
N GLU A 6 17.90 0.51 8.05
CA GLU A 6 17.88 1.83 7.45
C GLU A 6 18.49 1.77 6.05
N LEU A 7 17.83 2.39 5.07
CA LEU A 7 18.35 2.58 3.71
C LEU A 7 18.74 4.03 3.50
N ARG A 8 19.90 4.27 2.93
CA ARG A 8 20.29 5.58 2.44
C ARG A 8 21.14 5.49 1.18
N SER A 9 21.14 6.58 0.41
CA SER A 9 22.03 6.69 -0.75
C SER A 9 23.51 6.61 -0.33
N ILE A 10 24.30 6.02 -1.19
CA ILE A 10 25.75 5.92 -1.05
C ILE A 10 26.39 7.32 -1.23
N HIS A 11 27.44 7.60 -0.46
CA HIS A 11 28.22 8.82 -0.57
C HIS A 11 29.72 8.52 -0.69
N ILE A 12 30.50 9.45 -1.27
CA ILE A 12 31.97 9.30 -1.43
C ILE A 12 32.66 9.01 -0.09
N ARG A 13 32.18 9.59 1.02
CA ARG A 13 32.69 9.32 2.37
C ARG A 13 32.60 7.85 2.79
N ASP A 14 31.76 7.05 2.14
CA ASP A 14 31.58 5.63 2.43
C ASP A 14 32.64 4.74 1.76
N SER A 15 33.40 5.27 0.80
CA SER A 15 34.34 4.52 -0.06
C SER A 15 35.32 3.61 0.72
N ALA A 16 35.88 4.12 1.78
CA ALA A 16 36.86 3.36 2.61
C ALA A 16 36.15 2.20 3.35
N VAL A 17 34.96 2.43 3.88
CA VAL A 17 34.16 1.41 4.59
C VAL A 17 33.66 0.36 3.61
N LEU A 18 33.15 0.76 2.45
CA LEU A 18 32.66 -0.16 1.41
C LEU A 18 33.77 -1.10 0.92
N ARG A 19 34.99 -0.58 0.72
CA ARG A 19 36.16 -1.39 0.39
C ARG A 19 36.53 -2.36 1.50
N THR A 20 36.65 -1.88 2.74
CA THR A 20 37.01 -2.68 3.90
C THR A 20 36.00 -3.79 4.18
N ARG A 21 34.72 -3.53 3.98
CA ARG A 21 33.64 -4.50 4.12
C ARG A 21 33.48 -5.43 2.92
N GLY A 22 34.28 -5.25 1.85
CA GLY A 22 34.22 -6.07 0.63
C GLY A 22 32.96 -5.85 -0.22
N LEU A 23 32.31 -4.68 -0.08
CA LEU A 23 31.11 -4.31 -0.84
C LEU A 23 31.44 -3.67 -2.19
N MET A 24 32.64 -3.13 -2.33
CA MET A 24 33.20 -2.63 -3.59
C MET A 24 34.66 -3.05 -3.71
N GLU A 25 35.07 -3.44 -4.92
CA GLU A 25 36.45 -3.83 -5.23
C GLU A 25 37.19 -2.72 -5.97
N GLY A 26 38.51 -2.68 -5.82
CA GLY A 26 39.35 -1.73 -6.52
C GLY A 26 40.14 -0.78 -5.62
N THR A 27 40.77 0.23 -6.21
CA THR A 27 41.42 1.33 -5.48
C THR A 27 40.39 2.31 -4.97
N LEU A 28 40.67 3.08 -3.92
CA LEU A 28 39.75 4.08 -3.40
C LEU A 28 39.32 5.09 -4.48
N SER A 29 40.22 5.49 -5.37
CA SER A 29 39.87 6.41 -6.46
C SER A 29 38.88 5.81 -7.43
N LEU A 30 39.01 4.54 -7.81
CA LEU A 30 38.05 3.86 -8.68
C LEU A 30 36.64 3.73 -8.01
N ILE A 31 36.65 3.37 -6.72
CA ILE A 31 35.38 3.29 -5.93
C ILE A 31 34.70 4.66 -5.85
N GLU A 32 35.47 5.72 -5.63
CA GLU A 32 34.89 7.09 -5.61
C GLU A 32 34.32 7.51 -6.98
N ASP A 33 34.98 7.12 -8.08
CA ASP A 33 34.50 7.39 -9.43
C ASP A 33 33.21 6.61 -9.73
N ASP A 34 33.13 5.34 -9.32
CA ASP A 34 31.92 4.52 -9.40
C ASP A 34 30.79 5.15 -8.59
N ILE A 35 31.06 5.60 -7.35
CA ILE A 35 30.07 6.28 -6.51
C ILE A 35 29.57 7.57 -7.17
N ARG A 36 30.43 8.35 -7.81
CA ARG A 36 30.02 9.57 -8.54
C ARG A 36 29.17 9.25 -9.76
N SER A 37 29.31 8.05 -10.33
CA SER A 37 28.51 7.61 -11.47
C SER A 37 27.04 7.30 -11.09
N PHE A 38 26.78 6.95 -9.83
CA PHE A 38 25.44 6.77 -9.32
C PHE A 38 24.77 8.12 -9.04
N GLY A 39 23.55 8.31 -9.47
CA GLY A 39 22.76 9.50 -9.16
C GLY A 39 22.49 10.40 -10.35
N ARG A 40 22.78 11.68 -10.30
CA ARG A 40 22.31 12.74 -11.21
C ARG A 40 22.19 12.34 -12.70
N GLY A 41 20.98 11.90 -13.09
CA GLY A 41 20.65 11.60 -14.49
C GLY A 41 21.04 10.18 -14.94
N SER A 42 21.65 9.35 -14.11
CA SER A 42 21.94 7.96 -14.43
C SER A 42 20.68 7.09 -14.29
N SER A 43 20.65 6.00 -15.06
CA SER A 43 19.61 4.96 -14.93
C SER A 43 19.83 4.04 -13.71
N SER A 44 20.83 4.34 -12.88
CA SER A 44 21.19 3.53 -11.70
C SER A 44 21.33 4.37 -10.45
N GLU A 45 20.98 3.79 -9.32
CA GLU A 45 21.16 4.32 -7.96
C GLU A 45 21.84 3.25 -7.12
N ALA A 46 22.66 3.67 -6.16
CA ALA A 46 23.21 2.76 -5.17
C ALA A 46 22.79 3.17 -3.76
N LEU A 47 22.27 2.19 -3.03
CA LEU A 47 21.85 2.31 -1.64
C LEU A 47 22.75 1.47 -0.76
N ILE A 48 22.93 1.90 0.49
CA ILE A 48 23.51 1.07 1.54
C ILE A 48 22.46 0.76 2.59
N ALA A 49 22.47 -0.49 3.06
CA ALA A 49 21.62 -0.96 4.13
C ALA A 49 22.41 -1.03 5.43
N LEU A 50 21.88 -0.33 6.45
CA LEU A 50 22.50 -0.20 7.76
C LEU A 50 21.64 -0.87 8.83
N LYS A 51 22.31 -1.48 9.81
CA LYS A 51 21.70 -1.92 11.06
C LYS A 51 22.62 -1.47 12.19
N ASN A 52 22.10 -0.68 13.13
CA ASN A 52 22.89 -0.09 14.23
C ASN A 52 24.09 0.77 13.74
N GLU A 53 23.89 1.58 12.70
CA GLU A 53 24.90 2.41 12.06
C GLU A 53 26.00 1.64 11.29
N GLU A 54 25.97 0.31 11.30
CA GLU A 54 26.90 -0.53 10.54
C GLU A 54 26.32 -0.92 9.19
N ILE A 55 27.14 -0.91 8.13
CA ILE A 55 26.73 -1.26 6.76
C ILE A 55 26.81 -2.78 6.59
N TYR A 56 25.72 -3.41 6.20
CA TYR A 56 25.60 -4.85 5.94
C TYR A 56 25.38 -5.19 4.47
N ALA A 57 24.93 -4.26 3.66
CA ALA A 57 24.80 -4.46 2.21
C ALA A 57 24.95 -3.17 1.43
N MET A 58 25.35 -3.34 0.17
CA MET A 58 25.17 -2.36 -0.88
C MET A 58 24.20 -2.95 -1.91
N VAL A 59 23.24 -2.15 -2.33
CA VAL A 59 22.25 -2.54 -3.33
C VAL A 59 22.34 -1.56 -4.48
N LYS A 60 22.57 -2.09 -5.67
CA LYS A 60 22.44 -1.31 -6.91
C LYS A 60 21.03 -1.46 -7.44
N LEU A 61 20.43 -0.36 -7.79
CA LEU A 61 19.08 -0.29 -8.30
C LEU A 61 19.12 0.31 -9.70
N PHE A 62 18.88 -0.53 -10.70
CA PHE A 62 18.85 -0.14 -12.11
C PHE A 62 17.41 0.14 -12.54
N ARG A 63 17.22 1.30 -13.17
CA ARG A 63 15.93 1.79 -13.69
C ARG A 63 16.03 1.88 -15.21
N PRO A 64 15.75 0.81 -15.96
CA PRO A 64 15.97 0.82 -17.41
C PRO A 64 15.04 1.80 -18.14
N ASP A 65 13.85 2.10 -17.59
CA ASP A 65 12.93 3.11 -18.13
C ASP A 65 11.98 3.61 -17.05
N ARG A 66 11.92 4.94 -16.86
CA ARG A 66 10.98 5.59 -15.95
C ARG A 66 9.51 5.33 -16.33
N ARG A 67 9.22 5.09 -17.62
CA ARG A 67 7.87 4.80 -18.12
C ARG A 67 7.40 3.39 -17.77
N MET A 68 8.34 2.46 -17.58
CA MET A 68 8.00 1.06 -17.29
C MET A 68 7.77 0.77 -15.82
N CYS A 69 8.02 1.74 -14.91
CA CYS A 69 7.89 1.55 -13.47
C CYS A 69 8.57 0.26 -12.98
N ARG A 70 9.75 -0.07 -13.53
CA ARG A 70 10.51 -1.28 -13.22
C ARG A 70 11.82 -0.95 -12.53
N ALA A 71 12.26 -1.82 -11.62
CA ALA A 71 13.59 -1.79 -11.04
C ALA A 71 14.23 -3.17 -11.11
N HIS A 72 15.54 -3.19 -11.35
CA HIS A 72 16.36 -4.39 -11.20
C HIS A 72 17.30 -4.17 -10.01
N LEU A 73 17.35 -5.14 -9.10
CA LEU A 73 18.19 -5.08 -7.88
C LEU A 73 19.37 -6.03 -8.00
N GLU A 74 20.55 -5.51 -7.68
CA GLU A 74 21.76 -6.30 -7.43
C GLU A 74 22.19 -6.13 -5.98
N PHE A 75 22.39 -7.24 -5.28
CA PHE A 75 22.78 -7.27 -3.88
C PHE A 75 24.25 -7.63 -3.73
N VAL A 76 24.97 -6.86 -2.92
CA VAL A 76 26.27 -7.23 -2.39
C VAL A 76 26.20 -7.18 -0.88
N PHE A 77 26.26 -8.34 -0.23
CA PHE A 77 26.22 -8.46 1.23
C PHE A 77 27.63 -8.54 1.81
N THR A 78 27.80 -8.01 3.02
CA THR A 78 29.01 -8.24 3.80
C THR A 78 29.06 -9.70 4.30
N LYS A 79 30.27 -10.18 4.61
CA LYS A 79 30.46 -11.58 5.06
C LYS A 79 29.79 -11.90 6.40
N ASP A 80 29.55 -10.88 7.22
CA ASP A 80 28.89 -10.97 8.52
C ASP A 80 27.36 -10.77 8.46
N ALA A 81 26.81 -10.48 7.28
CA ALA A 81 25.37 -10.45 7.07
C ALA A 81 24.78 -11.89 7.05
N ASN A 82 24.25 -12.33 8.19
CA ASN A 82 23.58 -13.62 8.28
C ASN A 82 22.23 -13.62 7.52
N ALA A 83 21.61 -14.80 7.36
CA ALA A 83 20.36 -14.96 6.60
C ALA A 83 19.22 -14.06 7.11
N ASP A 84 19.05 -13.92 8.42
CA ASP A 84 18.01 -13.06 9.01
C ASP A 84 18.25 -11.58 8.67
N THR A 85 19.50 -11.13 8.70
CA THR A 85 19.86 -9.76 8.32
C THR A 85 19.66 -9.53 6.83
N GLN A 86 20.03 -10.50 5.99
CA GLN A 86 19.82 -10.41 4.54
C GLN A 86 18.30 -10.37 4.21
N SER A 87 17.48 -11.21 4.85
CA SER A 87 16.02 -11.19 4.70
C SER A 87 15.44 -9.83 5.10
N ALA A 88 15.79 -9.32 6.27
CA ALA A 88 15.32 -8.01 6.72
C ALA A 88 15.74 -6.85 5.79
N ILE A 89 16.89 -6.96 5.12
CA ILE A 89 17.33 -5.99 4.10
C ILE A 89 16.47 -6.10 2.84
N VAL A 90 16.17 -7.32 2.38
CA VAL A 90 15.29 -7.55 1.22
C VAL A 90 13.90 -7.00 1.51
N ASP A 91 13.31 -7.31 2.67
CA ASP A 91 11.98 -6.82 3.08
C ASP A 91 11.94 -5.27 3.08
N ARG A 92 12.95 -4.63 3.67
CA ARG A 92 13.03 -3.15 3.69
C ARG A 92 13.21 -2.54 2.30
N LEU A 93 13.92 -3.24 1.39
CA LEU A 93 14.06 -2.81 0.00
C LEU A 93 12.77 -2.96 -0.79
N LEU A 94 11.99 -4.01 -0.55
CA LEU A 94 10.68 -4.16 -1.17
C LEU A 94 9.73 -3.04 -0.72
N GLU A 95 9.71 -2.71 0.58
CA GLU A 95 8.98 -1.55 1.10
C GLU A 95 9.42 -0.26 0.37
N TYR A 96 10.73 -0.02 0.25
CA TYR A 96 11.28 1.12 -0.48
C TYR A 96 10.84 1.12 -1.95
N CYS A 97 10.96 -0.02 -2.64
CA CYS A 97 10.63 -0.12 -4.06
C CYS A 97 9.13 0.10 -4.33
N PHE A 98 8.27 -0.56 -3.57
CA PHE A 98 6.83 -0.53 -3.84
C PHE A 98 6.12 0.66 -3.19
N LEU A 99 6.41 1.02 -1.95
CA LEU A 99 5.68 2.04 -1.21
C LEU A 99 6.29 3.45 -1.31
N GLU A 100 7.63 3.55 -1.49
CA GLU A 100 8.29 4.87 -1.55
C GLU A 100 8.63 5.27 -3.00
N GLN A 101 9.07 4.33 -3.86
CA GLN A 101 9.44 4.60 -5.25
C GLN A 101 8.34 4.25 -6.26
N PHE A 102 7.29 3.52 -5.82
CA PHE A 102 6.11 3.15 -6.62
C PHE A 102 6.45 2.36 -7.89
N TYR A 103 7.41 1.43 -7.80
CA TYR A 103 7.66 0.51 -8.91
C TYR A 103 6.50 -0.47 -9.06
N HIS A 104 6.20 -0.83 -10.30
CA HIS A 104 5.23 -1.88 -10.60
C HIS A 104 5.86 -3.28 -10.59
N LYS A 105 7.14 -3.37 -11.00
CA LYS A 105 7.86 -4.64 -11.06
C LYS A 105 9.28 -4.48 -10.51
N VAL A 106 9.66 -5.38 -9.63
CA VAL A 106 11.02 -5.49 -9.10
C VAL A 106 11.60 -6.82 -9.56
N THR A 107 12.82 -6.83 -10.08
CA THR A 107 13.50 -8.03 -10.57
C THR A 107 14.85 -8.21 -9.89
N VAL A 108 15.27 -9.48 -9.73
CA VAL A 108 16.57 -9.90 -9.23
C VAL A 108 17.10 -11.00 -10.14
N ILE A 109 18.39 -10.93 -10.51
CA ILE A 109 19.08 -12.05 -11.15
C ILE A 109 19.97 -12.70 -10.07
N CYS A 110 19.83 -14.00 -9.92
CA CYS A 110 20.57 -14.77 -8.94
C CYS A 110 21.31 -15.92 -9.61
N ASP A 111 22.63 -15.98 -9.39
CA ASP A 111 23.49 -17.08 -9.87
C ASP A 111 22.99 -18.42 -9.31
N SER A 112 22.95 -19.47 -10.11
CA SER A 112 22.55 -20.82 -9.70
C SER A 112 23.38 -21.40 -8.54
N GLU A 113 24.61 -20.89 -8.35
CA GLU A 113 25.48 -21.26 -7.23
C GLU A 113 25.14 -20.49 -5.93
N ASN A 114 24.36 -19.41 -5.99
CA ASN A 114 23.96 -18.61 -4.82
C ASN A 114 22.62 -19.04 -4.22
N SER A 115 22.52 -20.31 -3.81
CA SER A 115 21.31 -20.86 -3.20
C SER A 115 20.88 -20.16 -1.90
N GLY A 116 21.79 -19.39 -1.27
CA GLY A 116 21.46 -18.59 -0.07
C GLY A 116 20.56 -17.41 -0.42
N LEU A 117 20.97 -16.60 -1.39
CA LEU A 117 20.19 -15.46 -1.86
C LEU A 117 18.89 -15.92 -2.53
N GLU A 118 18.93 -16.98 -3.33
CA GLU A 118 17.75 -17.55 -3.98
C GLU A 118 16.66 -17.90 -2.95
N ARG A 119 17.01 -18.58 -1.86
CA ARG A 119 16.04 -18.91 -0.80
C ARG A 119 15.47 -17.68 -0.12
N ILE A 120 16.27 -16.62 0.06
CA ILE A 120 15.81 -15.38 0.70
C ILE A 120 14.82 -14.66 -0.21
N ILE A 121 15.12 -14.49 -1.52
CA ILE A 121 14.22 -13.81 -2.44
C ILE A 121 12.93 -14.61 -2.69
N GLN A 122 13.00 -15.94 -2.78
CA GLN A 122 11.80 -16.78 -2.86
C GLN A 122 10.98 -16.71 -1.56
N GLY A 123 11.65 -16.71 -0.40
CA GLY A 123 10.99 -16.52 0.91
C GLY A 123 10.31 -15.17 1.06
N ALA A 124 10.82 -14.13 0.39
CA ALA A 124 10.21 -12.81 0.31
C ALA A 124 9.03 -12.72 -0.69
N GLY A 125 8.76 -13.80 -1.45
CA GLY A 125 7.63 -13.88 -2.38
C GLY A 125 7.99 -13.62 -3.85
N PHE A 126 9.26 -13.54 -4.23
CA PHE A 126 9.63 -13.46 -5.63
C PHE A 126 9.35 -14.76 -6.38
N VAL A 127 8.83 -14.64 -7.58
CA VAL A 127 8.57 -15.76 -8.50
C VAL A 127 9.67 -15.86 -9.55
N GLN A 128 10.14 -17.08 -9.82
CA GLN A 128 11.11 -17.31 -10.89
C GLN A 128 10.40 -17.28 -12.25
N GLU A 129 10.74 -16.29 -13.09
CA GLU A 129 10.17 -16.14 -14.43
C GLU A 129 10.97 -16.89 -15.50
N ALA A 130 12.28 -17.00 -15.33
CA ALA A 130 13.15 -17.63 -16.34
C ALA A 130 14.45 -18.16 -15.74
N VAL A 131 15.11 -19.05 -16.51
CA VAL A 131 16.52 -19.41 -16.33
C VAL A 131 17.30 -18.81 -17.50
N LEU A 132 18.25 -17.96 -17.19
CA LEU A 132 19.18 -17.34 -18.13
C LEU A 132 20.39 -18.27 -18.27
N ARG A 133 20.52 -18.92 -19.41
CA ARG A 133 21.60 -19.89 -19.66
C ARG A 133 22.90 -19.17 -19.97
N ASP A 134 24.01 -19.71 -19.42
CA ASP A 134 25.38 -19.21 -19.65
C ASP A 134 25.55 -17.71 -19.32
N GLU A 135 24.76 -17.17 -18.34
CA GLU A 135 24.69 -15.75 -18.04
C GLU A 135 25.95 -15.24 -17.36
N VAL A 136 26.54 -16.00 -16.43
CA VAL A 136 27.67 -15.55 -15.62
C VAL A 136 28.92 -16.35 -15.94
N ARG A 137 30.01 -15.64 -16.28
CA ARG A 137 31.33 -16.24 -16.48
C ARG A 137 32.07 -16.43 -15.17
N LYS A 138 32.38 -17.67 -14.84
CA LYS A 138 33.25 -18.05 -13.69
C LYS A 138 34.59 -18.58 -14.19
N LYS A 139 35.50 -18.88 -13.26
CA LYS A 139 36.81 -19.50 -13.59
C LYS A 139 36.68 -20.90 -14.21
N THR A 140 35.63 -21.60 -13.86
CA THR A 140 35.31 -22.99 -14.29
C THR A 140 34.46 -23.07 -15.56
N GLY A 141 34.00 -21.93 -16.10
CA GLY A 141 33.10 -21.89 -17.27
C GLY A 141 31.96 -20.87 -17.09
N PHE A 142 30.90 -21.06 -17.82
CA PHE A 142 29.68 -20.27 -17.68
C PHE A 142 28.68 -21.02 -16.79
N ILE A 143 27.88 -20.28 -16.02
CA ILE A 143 26.81 -20.80 -15.19
C ILE A 143 25.50 -20.08 -15.51
N ASP A 144 24.40 -20.80 -15.28
CA ASP A 144 23.06 -20.28 -15.43
C ASP A 144 22.70 -19.35 -14.27
N SER A 145 21.73 -18.45 -14.49
CA SER A 145 21.15 -17.60 -13.46
C SER A 145 19.63 -17.65 -13.51
N GLY A 146 18.99 -17.60 -12.36
CA GLY A 146 17.55 -17.42 -12.24
C GLY A 146 17.18 -15.94 -12.35
N LEU A 147 16.19 -15.62 -13.18
CA LEU A 147 15.51 -14.33 -13.18
C LEU A 147 14.28 -14.44 -12.28
N PHE A 148 14.26 -13.67 -11.21
CA PHE A 148 13.15 -13.62 -10.25
C PHE A 148 12.48 -12.25 -10.31
N SER A 149 11.17 -12.21 -10.11
CA SER A 149 10.42 -10.96 -10.06
C SER A 149 9.33 -10.98 -9.01
N MET A 150 8.90 -9.78 -8.62
CA MET A 150 7.70 -9.52 -7.84
C MET A 150 6.98 -8.33 -8.46
N LEU A 151 5.67 -8.43 -8.59
CA LEU A 151 4.78 -7.36 -9.05
C LEU A 151 4.18 -6.63 -7.84
N SER A 152 3.81 -5.36 -8.04
CA SER A 152 3.27 -4.53 -6.95
C SER A 152 2.02 -5.11 -6.28
N TYR A 153 1.21 -5.86 -7.01
CA TYR A 153 0.01 -6.51 -6.47
C TYR A 153 0.29 -7.89 -5.82
N GLU A 154 1.53 -8.39 -5.92
CA GLU A 154 2.02 -9.59 -5.23
C GLU A 154 2.75 -9.25 -3.92
N TYR A 155 2.96 -7.94 -3.63
CA TYR A 155 3.67 -7.52 -2.42
C TYR A 155 2.87 -7.86 -1.15
N PRO A 156 3.37 -8.77 -0.28
CA PRO A 156 2.56 -9.38 0.77
C PRO A 156 2.31 -8.49 1.99
N GLU A 157 3.16 -7.48 2.23
CA GLU A 157 3.10 -6.70 3.48
C GLU A 157 2.07 -5.58 3.44
N TYR A 158 1.80 -5.01 2.25
CA TYR A 158 0.83 -3.94 2.05
C TYR A 158 0.29 -4.00 0.63
N ASN A 159 -1.00 -4.08 0.47
CA ASN A 159 -1.61 -4.18 -0.85
C ASN A 159 -2.90 -3.37 -0.97
N VAL A 160 -3.42 -3.35 -2.17
CA VAL A 160 -4.63 -2.63 -2.55
C VAL A 160 -5.62 -3.61 -3.18
N CYS A 161 -6.86 -3.57 -2.75
CA CYS A 161 -7.97 -4.27 -3.35
C CYS A 161 -9.03 -3.28 -3.82
N PHE A 162 -9.73 -3.62 -4.90
CA PHE A 162 -10.79 -2.79 -5.49
C PHE A 162 -12.11 -3.54 -5.44
N VAL A 163 -13.04 -3.06 -4.63
CA VAL A 163 -14.36 -3.66 -4.42
C VAL A 163 -15.41 -2.84 -5.20
N PRO A 164 -16.04 -3.40 -6.23
CA PRO A 164 -17.06 -2.67 -7.01
C PRO A 164 -18.36 -2.52 -6.22
N PHE A 165 -19.05 -1.43 -6.47
CA PHE A 165 -20.43 -1.20 -6.03
C PHE A 165 -21.23 -0.49 -7.15
N GLU A 166 -22.52 -0.28 -6.97
CA GLU A 166 -23.40 0.24 -8.02
C GLU A 166 -22.90 1.53 -8.67
N ARG A 167 -22.36 2.47 -7.88
CA ARG A 167 -21.94 3.80 -8.33
C ARG A 167 -20.46 3.92 -8.66
N GLY A 168 -19.66 2.92 -8.30
CA GLY A 168 -18.20 3.03 -8.45
C GLY A 168 -17.42 1.90 -7.81
N VAL A 169 -16.27 2.24 -7.28
CA VAL A 169 -15.30 1.30 -6.72
C VAL A 169 -14.81 1.78 -5.36
N ALA A 170 -14.78 0.90 -4.37
CA ALA A 170 -14.10 1.11 -3.11
C ALA A 170 -12.66 0.54 -3.20
N MET A 171 -11.67 1.39 -3.06
CA MET A 171 -10.26 1.03 -2.96
C MET A 171 -9.93 0.80 -1.49
N VAL A 172 -9.45 -0.38 -1.15
CA VAL A 172 -9.03 -0.80 0.20
C VAL A 172 -7.54 -0.96 0.23
N CYS A 173 -6.85 -0.28 1.14
CA CYS A 173 -5.41 -0.39 1.31
C CYS A 173 -5.05 -0.78 2.74
N GLY A 174 -4.01 -1.59 2.89
CA GLY A 174 -3.52 -2.01 4.18
C GLY A 174 -2.58 -3.20 4.13
N GLY A 175 -2.33 -3.78 5.28
CA GLY A 175 -1.46 -4.93 5.47
C GLY A 175 -2.18 -6.15 6.06
N ASN A 176 -1.39 -7.03 6.68
CA ASN A 176 -1.91 -8.27 7.27
C ASN A 176 -2.70 -8.07 8.56
N THR A 177 -2.45 -6.99 9.30
CA THR A 177 -2.99 -6.79 10.65
C THR A 177 -3.97 -5.62 10.75
N TYR A 178 -4.00 -4.72 9.77
CA TYR A 178 -4.91 -3.56 9.75
C TYR A 178 -5.11 -3.05 8.33
N ILE A 179 -6.18 -2.27 8.13
CA ILE A 179 -6.31 -1.35 7.00
C ILE A 179 -6.12 0.09 7.49
N ASP A 180 -5.62 0.94 6.63
CA ASP A 180 -5.43 2.36 6.92
C ASP A 180 -6.13 3.28 5.92
N ARG A 181 -6.71 2.72 4.85
CA ARG A 181 -7.39 3.49 3.82
C ARG A 181 -8.53 2.73 3.17
N VAL A 182 -9.67 3.39 3.04
CA VAL A 182 -10.76 3.04 2.14
C VAL A 182 -11.21 4.32 1.46
N LYS A 183 -11.07 4.39 0.13
CA LYS A 183 -11.54 5.51 -0.67
C LYS A 183 -12.57 5.05 -1.69
N LEU A 184 -13.60 5.86 -1.92
CA LEU A 184 -14.61 5.60 -2.93
C LEU A 184 -14.34 6.46 -4.15
N PHE A 185 -14.46 5.86 -5.31
CA PHE A 185 -14.29 6.49 -6.62
C PHE A 185 -15.50 6.20 -7.50
N HIS A 186 -15.90 7.15 -8.34
CA HIS A 186 -16.82 6.88 -9.44
C HIS A 186 -16.12 6.08 -10.55
N TYR A 187 -16.88 5.30 -11.31
CA TYR A 187 -16.40 4.78 -12.58
C TYR A 187 -16.07 5.95 -13.52
N GLY A 188 -14.97 5.85 -14.24
CA GLY A 188 -14.42 6.91 -15.07
C GLY A 188 -13.58 7.96 -14.33
N GLN A 189 -13.39 7.82 -13.02
CA GLN A 189 -12.49 8.67 -12.23
C GLN A 189 -11.08 8.11 -12.19
N LYS A 190 -10.06 8.98 -12.24
CA LYS A 190 -8.65 8.62 -12.04
C LYS A 190 -8.33 8.47 -10.55
N ILE A 191 -7.40 7.57 -10.26
CA ILE A 191 -6.80 7.46 -8.93
C ILE A 191 -5.74 8.57 -8.83
N GLU A 192 -6.04 9.61 -8.06
CA GLU A 192 -5.14 10.75 -7.87
C GLU A 192 -4.35 10.63 -6.58
N ASN A 193 -3.08 11.04 -6.61
CA ASN A 193 -2.18 11.13 -5.46
C ASN A 193 -1.89 9.78 -4.75
N ASP A 194 -2.06 8.66 -5.46
CA ASP A 194 -1.71 7.33 -4.95
C ASP A 194 -1.14 6.45 -6.07
N ARG A 195 0.15 6.65 -6.37
CA ARG A 195 0.83 5.91 -7.45
C ARG A 195 0.90 4.40 -7.22
N PHE A 196 0.94 3.95 -5.96
CA PHE A 196 0.94 2.53 -5.67
C PHE A 196 -0.40 1.91 -6.08
N ALA A 197 -1.51 2.50 -5.63
CA ALA A 197 -2.85 2.04 -6.01
C ALA A 197 -3.10 2.15 -7.53
N GLU A 198 -2.62 3.21 -8.20
CA GLU A 198 -2.69 3.37 -9.65
C GLU A 198 -1.93 2.23 -10.37
N ASN A 199 -0.71 1.89 -9.93
CA ASN A 199 0.07 0.80 -10.49
C ASN A 199 -0.61 -0.56 -10.28
N VAL A 200 -1.16 -0.82 -9.09
CA VAL A 200 -1.92 -2.06 -8.81
C VAL A 200 -3.15 -2.14 -9.72
N ALA A 201 -3.95 -1.07 -9.82
CA ALA A 201 -5.12 -1.02 -10.69
C ALA A 201 -4.77 -1.25 -12.17
N GLY A 202 -3.67 -0.64 -12.65
CA GLY A 202 -3.16 -0.82 -14.00
C GLY A 202 -2.70 -2.26 -14.26
N GLY A 203 -1.97 -2.86 -13.32
CA GLY A 203 -1.49 -4.24 -13.40
C GLY A 203 -2.63 -5.27 -13.44
N LEU A 204 -3.71 -5.00 -12.73
CA LEU A 204 -4.92 -5.82 -12.72
C LEU A 204 -5.88 -5.54 -13.89
N GLY A 205 -5.55 -4.59 -14.79
CA GLY A 205 -6.40 -4.25 -15.92
C GLY A 205 -7.70 -3.53 -15.57
N LEU A 206 -7.73 -2.85 -14.41
CA LEU A 206 -8.91 -2.14 -13.90
C LEU A 206 -9.07 -0.73 -14.48
N LEU A 207 -8.05 -0.24 -15.19
CA LEU A 207 -8.08 1.09 -15.82
C LEU A 207 -8.51 0.97 -17.28
N ASP A 208 -9.22 1.99 -17.78
CA ASP A 208 -9.54 2.17 -19.17
C ASP A 208 -8.37 2.81 -19.95
N GLU A 209 -8.55 3.07 -21.25
CA GLU A 209 -7.56 3.68 -22.13
C GLU A 209 -7.14 5.11 -21.72
N THR A 210 -7.95 5.78 -20.90
CA THR A 210 -7.66 7.13 -20.36
C THR A 210 -6.91 7.10 -19.03
N GLY A 211 -6.71 5.89 -18.45
CA GLY A 211 -6.14 5.69 -17.13
C GLY A 211 -7.13 5.95 -15.99
N ALA A 212 -8.42 5.92 -16.28
CA ALA A 212 -9.48 6.02 -15.28
C ALA A 212 -10.04 4.63 -14.91
N LEU A 213 -10.65 4.50 -13.74
CA LEU A 213 -11.29 3.27 -13.29
C LEU A 213 -12.45 2.89 -14.23
N ALA A 214 -12.31 1.78 -14.92
CA ALA A 214 -13.28 1.31 -15.89
C ALA A 214 -14.58 0.88 -15.22
N ARG A 215 -15.68 0.84 -15.99
CA ARG A 215 -16.96 0.28 -15.49
C ARG A 215 -16.81 -1.20 -15.17
N ASN A 216 -17.57 -1.65 -14.18
CA ASN A 216 -17.61 -3.07 -13.83
C ASN A 216 -18.27 -3.89 -14.95
N ASP A 217 -17.44 -4.65 -15.66
CA ASP A 217 -17.81 -5.63 -16.68
C ASP A 217 -17.37 -7.05 -16.29
N GLY A 218 -17.16 -7.28 -14.99
CA GLY A 218 -16.59 -8.51 -14.43
C GLY A 218 -15.12 -8.43 -14.07
N ARG A 219 -14.39 -7.38 -14.51
CA ARG A 219 -12.94 -7.23 -14.27
C ARG A 219 -12.56 -7.02 -12.79
N TYR A 220 -13.50 -6.62 -11.96
CA TYR A 220 -13.30 -6.46 -10.51
C TYR A 220 -13.64 -7.72 -9.72
N ALA A 221 -14.04 -8.80 -10.39
CA ALA A 221 -14.27 -10.07 -9.73
C ALA A 221 -12.93 -10.61 -9.23
N ILE A 222 -12.80 -10.76 -7.93
CA ILE A 222 -11.67 -11.41 -7.29
C ILE A 222 -12.10 -12.83 -6.99
N ASP A 223 -11.43 -13.82 -7.58
CA ASP A 223 -11.66 -15.23 -7.25
C ASP A 223 -11.02 -15.60 -5.90
N GLU A 224 -11.35 -16.79 -5.36
CA GLU A 224 -10.84 -17.24 -4.07
C GLU A 224 -9.30 -17.37 -4.07
N GLU A 225 -8.70 -17.68 -5.21
CA GLU A 225 -7.25 -17.79 -5.34
C GLU A 225 -6.59 -16.40 -5.22
N GLN A 226 -7.16 -15.38 -5.86
CA GLN A 226 -6.66 -13.99 -5.76
C GLN A 226 -6.80 -13.42 -4.36
N TYR A 227 -7.86 -13.74 -3.60
CA TYR A 227 -7.97 -13.36 -2.19
C TYR A 227 -6.84 -13.94 -1.34
N GLY A 228 -6.33 -15.13 -1.68
CA GLY A 228 -5.22 -15.77 -0.99
C GLY A 228 -3.89 -15.01 -1.07
N TYR A 229 -3.73 -14.13 -2.07
CA TYR A 229 -2.53 -13.29 -2.23
C TYR A 229 -2.67 -11.90 -1.58
N LEU A 230 -3.86 -11.52 -1.12
CA LEU A 230 -4.03 -10.25 -0.42
C LEU A 230 -3.57 -10.38 1.03
N PRO A 231 -3.02 -9.29 1.62
CA PRO A 231 -2.83 -9.22 3.06
C PRO A 231 -4.14 -9.54 3.80
N ALA A 232 -4.06 -10.32 4.86
CA ALA A 232 -5.23 -10.94 5.49
C ALA A 232 -6.33 -9.93 5.87
N GLU A 233 -5.96 -8.74 6.39
CA GLU A 233 -6.96 -7.76 6.77
C GLU A 233 -7.54 -7.01 5.55
N VAL A 234 -6.75 -6.79 4.49
CA VAL A 234 -7.26 -6.23 3.23
C VAL A 234 -8.31 -7.15 2.60
N GLY A 235 -8.02 -8.46 2.51
CA GLY A 235 -8.97 -9.45 2.00
C GLY A 235 -10.25 -9.49 2.84
N ARG A 236 -10.11 -9.52 4.19
CA ARG A 236 -11.24 -9.52 5.12
C ARG A 236 -12.15 -8.30 4.96
N VAL A 237 -11.57 -7.11 4.88
CA VAL A 237 -12.34 -5.86 4.69
C VAL A 237 -13.01 -5.84 3.32
N SER A 238 -12.32 -6.32 2.28
CA SER A 238 -12.86 -6.35 0.92
C SER A 238 -14.08 -7.25 0.82
N ILE A 239 -14.05 -8.43 1.44
CA ILE A 239 -15.22 -9.33 1.54
C ILE A 239 -16.37 -8.62 2.28
N GLN A 240 -16.08 -8.02 3.44
CA GLN A 240 -17.11 -7.35 4.23
C GLN A 240 -17.69 -6.12 3.52
N LEU A 241 -16.92 -5.39 2.70
CA LEU A 241 -17.45 -4.31 1.86
C LEU A 241 -18.34 -4.84 0.73
N ALA A 242 -17.95 -5.95 0.09
CA ALA A 242 -18.80 -6.59 -0.91
C ALA A 242 -20.14 -7.06 -0.31
N GLU A 243 -20.11 -7.66 0.89
CA GLU A 243 -21.31 -8.03 1.64
C GLU A 243 -22.15 -6.80 2.06
N TYR A 244 -21.49 -5.70 2.45
CA TYR A 244 -22.20 -4.44 2.77
C TYR A 244 -22.90 -3.89 1.53
N PHE A 245 -22.22 -3.78 0.39
CA PHE A 245 -22.80 -3.26 -0.86
C PHE A 245 -23.87 -4.18 -1.45
N SER A 246 -23.85 -5.48 -1.14
CA SER A 246 -24.91 -6.42 -1.50
C SER A 246 -26.04 -6.53 -0.47
N SER A 247 -26.06 -5.66 0.54
CA SER A 247 -27.08 -5.63 1.61
C SER A 247 -27.11 -6.87 2.51
N SER A 248 -26.04 -7.66 2.52
CA SER A 248 -25.93 -8.86 3.37
C SER A 248 -25.20 -8.60 4.70
N ARG A 249 -24.72 -7.37 4.92
CA ARG A 249 -23.96 -6.97 6.13
C ARG A 249 -24.33 -5.55 6.56
N ALA A 250 -24.51 -5.36 7.88
CA ALA A 250 -24.82 -4.06 8.49
C ALA A 250 -23.67 -3.47 9.32
N GLY A 251 -22.57 -4.17 9.51
CA GLY A 251 -21.44 -3.70 10.32
C GLY A 251 -20.11 -4.34 9.90
N PHE A 252 -19.02 -3.78 10.39
CA PHE A 252 -17.67 -4.23 10.08
C PHE A 252 -16.99 -4.78 11.33
N ASP A 253 -16.35 -5.94 11.18
CA ASP A 253 -15.49 -6.57 12.18
C ASP A 253 -14.08 -6.61 11.60
N VAL A 254 -13.35 -5.50 11.71
CA VAL A 254 -12.08 -5.25 11.04
C VAL A 254 -11.15 -4.41 11.90
N ASN A 255 -9.86 -4.59 11.72
CA ASN A 255 -8.83 -3.79 12.37
C ASN A 255 -8.51 -2.58 11.50
N ILE A 256 -8.71 -1.39 12.03
CA ILE A 256 -8.36 -0.13 11.38
C ILE A 256 -7.24 0.57 12.12
N GLN A 257 -6.36 1.23 11.37
CA GLN A 257 -5.32 2.08 11.95
C GLN A 257 -5.30 3.44 11.28
N PHE A 258 -5.39 4.49 12.07
CA PHE A 258 -5.20 5.86 11.59
C PHE A 258 -3.70 6.20 11.55
N THR A 259 -3.06 5.87 10.43
CA THR A 259 -1.63 6.12 10.19
C THR A 259 -1.32 7.60 9.95
N GLN A 260 -2.34 8.39 9.64
CA GLN A 260 -2.27 9.83 9.34
C GLN A 260 -3.30 10.63 10.14
N GLY A 261 -3.29 11.94 9.95
CA GLY A 261 -4.22 12.87 10.59
C GLY A 261 -3.69 13.44 11.90
N THR A 262 -4.22 14.61 12.29
CA THR A 262 -3.97 15.24 13.59
C THR A 262 -4.66 14.48 14.71
N GLU A 263 -4.30 14.75 15.97
CA GLU A 263 -4.97 14.18 17.13
C GLU A 263 -6.48 14.46 17.13
N PHE A 264 -6.86 15.72 16.83
CA PHE A 264 -8.26 16.12 16.72
C PHE A 264 -9.02 15.33 15.63
N GLN A 265 -8.42 15.15 14.45
CA GLN A 265 -9.04 14.36 13.38
C GLN A 265 -9.26 12.91 13.82
N ARG A 266 -8.28 12.29 14.46
CA ARG A 266 -8.39 10.92 14.99
C ARG A 266 -9.48 10.78 16.05
N GLU A 267 -9.64 11.78 16.92
CA GLU A 267 -10.74 11.81 17.91
C GLU A 267 -12.12 11.91 17.21
N VAL A 268 -12.24 12.76 16.18
CA VAL A 268 -13.45 12.81 15.37
C VAL A 268 -13.74 11.44 14.75
N TRP A 269 -12.75 10.83 14.06
CA TRP A 269 -12.94 9.53 13.39
C TRP A 269 -13.30 8.41 14.37
N LYS A 270 -12.74 8.40 15.56
CA LYS A 270 -13.16 7.48 16.63
C LYS A 270 -14.61 7.69 17.04
N ALA A 271 -15.04 8.95 17.19
CA ALA A 271 -16.44 9.26 17.50
C ALA A 271 -17.39 8.81 16.38
N LEU A 272 -16.99 8.92 15.10
CA LEU A 272 -17.78 8.43 13.98
C LEU A 272 -18.05 6.93 14.03
N CYS A 273 -17.08 6.12 14.51
CA CYS A 273 -17.26 4.67 14.63
C CYS A 273 -18.42 4.28 15.58
N GLY A 274 -18.85 5.17 16.45
CA GLY A 274 -19.98 4.95 17.35
C GLY A 274 -21.37 5.19 16.73
N ILE A 275 -21.44 5.67 15.47
CA ILE A 275 -22.75 5.94 14.80
C ILE A 275 -23.33 4.60 14.28
N PRO A 276 -24.50 4.16 14.75
CA PRO A 276 -25.09 2.90 14.32
C PRO A 276 -25.42 2.87 12.83
N TYR A 277 -25.50 1.67 12.27
CA TYR A 277 -25.97 1.44 10.90
C TYR A 277 -27.39 1.96 10.71
N GLY A 278 -27.65 2.66 9.59
CA GLY A 278 -28.94 3.26 9.27
C GLY A 278 -29.31 4.50 10.10
N ALA A 279 -28.49 4.90 11.06
CA ALA A 279 -28.69 6.11 11.86
C ALA A 279 -27.90 7.30 11.28
N THR A 280 -28.43 8.51 11.47
CA THR A 280 -27.74 9.75 11.13
C THR A 280 -27.60 10.65 12.35
N VAL A 281 -26.52 11.42 12.39
CA VAL A 281 -26.26 12.44 13.42
C VAL A 281 -25.84 13.75 12.75
N SER A 282 -25.97 14.87 13.46
CA SER A 282 -25.47 16.15 12.92
C SER A 282 -24.00 16.37 13.28
N TYR A 283 -23.33 17.26 12.53
CA TYR A 283 -21.97 17.71 12.90
C TYR A 283 -21.91 18.32 14.30
N GLU A 284 -23.00 18.93 14.78
CA GLU A 284 -23.11 19.48 16.15
C GLU A 284 -23.15 18.35 17.19
N ASP A 285 -23.81 17.22 16.90
CA ASP A 285 -23.88 16.07 17.82
C ASP A 285 -22.49 15.45 18.02
N ILE A 286 -21.70 15.30 16.95
CA ILE A 286 -20.30 14.85 17.06
C ILE A 286 -19.47 15.87 17.88
N ALA A 287 -19.65 17.17 17.63
CA ALA A 287 -18.98 18.21 18.39
C ALA A 287 -19.39 18.20 19.88
N MET A 288 -20.65 17.90 20.18
CA MET A 288 -21.14 17.74 21.56
C MET A 288 -20.51 16.54 22.25
N THR A 289 -20.38 15.42 21.55
CA THR A 289 -19.69 14.21 22.07
C THR A 289 -18.25 14.53 22.45
N LEU A 290 -17.50 15.18 21.56
CA LEU A 290 -16.09 15.54 21.77
C LEU A 290 -15.88 16.56 22.89
N THR A 291 -16.87 17.39 23.20
CA THR A 291 -16.77 18.43 24.23
C THR A 291 -17.44 18.05 25.55
N GLY A 292 -17.85 16.78 25.72
CA GLY A 292 -18.54 16.32 26.93
C GLY A 292 -19.86 17.03 27.19
N GLY A 293 -20.58 17.46 26.14
CA GLY A 293 -21.87 18.14 26.25
C GLY A 293 -21.80 19.67 26.38
N ASP A 294 -20.62 20.28 26.32
CA ASP A 294 -20.45 21.75 26.39
C ASP A 294 -20.86 22.41 25.06
N LYS A 295 -22.08 22.95 25.02
CA LYS A 295 -22.67 23.61 23.83
C LYS A 295 -21.82 24.77 23.29
N ALA A 296 -21.18 25.54 24.18
CA ALA A 296 -20.40 26.70 23.77
C ALA A 296 -19.10 26.27 23.07
N LYS A 297 -18.44 25.24 23.58
CA LYS A 297 -17.27 24.64 22.94
C LYS A 297 -17.65 23.89 21.66
N ALA A 298 -18.73 23.11 21.69
CA ALA A 298 -19.22 22.36 20.53
C ALA A 298 -19.43 23.26 19.29
N ARG A 299 -20.13 24.40 19.47
CA ARG A 299 -20.34 25.38 18.40
C ARG A 299 -19.05 25.91 17.76
N LYS A 300 -17.99 26.05 18.56
CA LYS A 300 -16.68 26.53 18.07
C LYS A 300 -15.96 25.52 17.18
N ILE A 301 -16.14 24.22 17.46
CA ILE A 301 -15.45 23.15 16.75
C ILE A 301 -16.29 22.47 15.66
N THR A 302 -17.60 22.73 15.56
CA THR A 302 -18.49 22.06 14.59
C THR A 302 -17.98 22.15 13.16
N ARG A 303 -17.42 23.30 12.74
CA ARG A 303 -16.83 23.47 11.39
C ARG A 303 -15.56 22.60 11.22
N ALA A 304 -14.73 22.52 12.25
CA ALA A 304 -13.53 21.67 12.24
C ALA A 304 -13.89 20.18 12.23
N VAL A 305 -15.00 19.78 12.91
CA VAL A 305 -15.55 18.41 12.79
C VAL A 305 -15.97 18.12 11.36
N GLY A 306 -16.62 19.07 10.66
CA GLY A 306 -16.97 18.90 9.25
C GLY A 306 -15.77 18.69 8.35
N ALA A 307 -14.70 19.47 8.55
CA ALA A 307 -13.43 19.30 7.82
C ALA A 307 -12.82 17.91 8.12
N ALA A 308 -12.74 17.51 9.39
CA ALA A 308 -12.23 16.19 9.78
C ALA A 308 -13.05 15.02 9.19
N CYS A 309 -14.37 15.16 9.06
CA CYS A 309 -15.21 14.18 8.34
C CYS A 309 -14.82 14.08 6.86
N GLY A 310 -14.50 15.21 6.22
CA GLY A 310 -14.05 15.24 4.82
C GLY A 310 -12.69 14.59 4.62
N ASP A 311 -11.82 14.65 5.64
CA ASP A 311 -10.46 14.06 5.62
C ASP A 311 -10.42 12.61 6.10
N ASN A 312 -11.58 11.97 6.36
CA ASN A 312 -11.65 10.57 6.81
C ASN A 312 -10.95 9.63 5.82
N PRO A 313 -9.86 8.94 6.24
CA PRO A 313 -9.12 8.07 5.34
C PRO A 313 -9.80 6.71 5.08
N ILE A 314 -10.77 6.29 5.92
CA ILE A 314 -11.35 4.94 5.90
C ILE A 314 -12.86 5.04 5.70
N SER A 315 -13.27 5.50 4.52
CA SER A 315 -14.68 5.71 4.17
C SER A 315 -15.52 4.43 4.30
N VAL A 316 -16.78 4.54 4.60
CA VAL A 316 -17.77 3.47 4.85
C VAL A 316 -17.54 2.75 6.18
N VAL A 317 -16.36 2.16 6.38
CA VAL A 317 -16.00 1.48 7.64
C VAL A 317 -16.02 2.47 8.81
N VAL A 318 -15.41 3.66 8.63
CA VAL A 318 -15.61 4.83 9.50
C VAL A 318 -16.69 5.69 8.87
N PRO A 319 -17.92 5.69 9.42
CA PRO A 319 -19.12 6.11 8.68
C PRO A 319 -19.37 7.62 8.67
N CYS A 320 -18.44 8.40 8.08
CA CYS A 320 -18.61 9.84 7.94
C CYS A 320 -19.80 10.22 7.03
N HIS A 321 -20.28 9.31 6.18
CA HIS A 321 -21.49 9.51 5.40
C HIS A 321 -22.77 9.63 6.27
N ARG A 322 -22.77 9.07 7.49
CA ARG A 322 -23.90 9.18 8.46
C ARG A 322 -23.97 10.54 9.16
N VAL A 323 -23.01 11.45 8.92
CA VAL A 323 -23.04 12.81 9.49
C VAL A 323 -23.67 13.77 8.48
N ILE A 324 -24.76 14.41 8.85
CA ILE A 324 -25.56 15.31 8.00
C ILE A 324 -25.70 16.70 8.60
N GLY A 325 -26.26 17.63 7.87
CA GLY A 325 -26.64 18.95 8.40
C GLY A 325 -27.70 18.85 9.51
N LYS A 326 -27.74 19.82 10.41
CA LYS A 326 -28.75 19.87 11.50
C LYS A 326 -30.16 19.99 10.98
N ASP A 327 -30.34 20.53 9.78
CA ASP A 327 -31.59 20.66 9.05
C ASP A 327 -31.95 19.41 8.22
N GLY A 328 -31.14 18.34 8.34
CA GLY A 328 -31.30 17.11 7.55
C GLY A 328 -30.65 17.18 6.18
N SER A 329 -29.95 18.27 5.82
CA SER A 329 -29.32 18.42 4.51
C SER A 329 -28.13 17.48 4.34
N ILE A 330 -28.02 16.85 3.17
CA ILE A 330 -26.88 16.04 2.78
C ILE A 330 -25.79 16.97 2.23
N VAL A 331 -24.77 17.21 3.03
CA VAL A 331 -23.68 18.16 2.69
C VAL A 331 -22.32 17.51 2.88
N GLY A 332 -21.36 17.94 2.08
CA GLY A 332 -19.93 17.66 2.22
C GLY A 332 -19.59 16.14 2.29
N TYR A 333 -19.09 15.59 1.21
CA TYR A 333 -18.53 14.23 1.18
C TYR A 333 -17.36 14.18 0.19
N SER A 334 -16.24 13.59 0.58
CA SER A 334 -15.04 13.58 -0.25
C SER A 334 -15.20 12.83 -1.57
N ALA A 335 -16.04 11.79 -1.59
CA ALA A 335 -16.32 11.00 -2.79
C ALA A 335 -17.53 11.51 -3.59
N GLY A 336 -18.11 12.66 -3.25
CA GLY A 336 -19.28 13.23 -3.90
C GLY A 336 -20.59 13.03 -3.12
N ILE A 337 -21.50 14.00 -3.24
CA ILE A 337 -22.78 14.01 -2.51
C ILE A 337 -23.68 12.86 -2.96
N ASP A 338 -23.65 12.49 -4.23
CA ASP A 338 -24.41 11.39 -4.81
C ASP A 338 -24.00 10.01 -4.28
N ILE A 339 -22.70 9.79 -3.99
CA ILE A 339 -22.25 8.58 -3.27
C ILE A 339 -22.73 8.61 -1.82
N LYS A 340 -22.68 9.77 -1.15
CA LYS A 340 -23.21 9.89 0.22
C LYS A 340 -24.70 9.58 0.28
N ASP A 341 -25.46 10.13 -0.63
CA ASP A 341 -26.91 9.87 -0.75
C ASP A 341 -27.19 8.38 -1.02
N TYR A 342 -26.44 7.78 -1.95
CA TYR A 342 -26.50 6.34 -2.21
C TYR A 342 -26.27 5.50 -0.95
N LEU A 343 -25.22 5.80 -0.16
CA LEU A 343 -24.92 5.06 1.07
C LEU A 343 -26.01 5.22 2.13
N LEU A 344 -26.54 6.43 2.31
CA LEU A 344 -27.64 6.69 3.25
C LEU A 344 -28.92 5.97 2.84
N LEU A 345 -29.27 6.00 1.57
CA LEU A 345 -30.44 5.26 1.03
C LEU A 345 -30.21 3.75 1.18
N HIS A 346 -29.04 3.23 0.81
CA HIS A 346 -28.68 1.82 0.96
C HIS A 346 -28.89 1.34 2.40
N GLU A 347 -28.38 2.08 3.38
CA GLU A 347 -28.54 1.73 4.79
C GLU A 347 -29.99 1.86 5.28
N SER A 348 -30.73 2.86 4.82
CA SER A 348 -32.13 3.06 5.24
C SER A 348 -33.05 1.94 4.77
N PHE A 349 -32.89 1.46 3.55
CA PHE A 349 -33.64 0.34 3.00
C PHE A 349 -33.33 -0.98 3.70
N THR A 350 -32.06 -1.26 3.98
CA THR A 350 -31.65 -2.52 4.59
C THR A 350 -31.85 -2.55 6.11
N ALA A 351 -31.86 -1.40 6.80
CA ALA A 351 -32.18 -1.33 8.21
C ALA A 351 -33.65 -1.67 8.51
N VAL A 352 -34.56 -1.42 7.53
CA VAL A 352 -36.00 -1.74 7.64
C VAL A 352 -36.30 -3.18 7.27
N THR A 353 -35.47 -3.81 6.42
CA THR A 353 -35.67 -5.21 6.02
C THR A 353 -34.78 -6.09 6.93
N PRO A 354 -35.33 -6.99 7.77
CA PRO A 354 -34.53 -7.88 8.57
C PRO A 354 -33.63 -8.72 7.65
N LEU A 355 -32.30 -8.71 7.90
CA LEU A 355 -31.32 -9.56 7.23
C LEU A 355 -31.77 -11.03 7.41
N GLY A 356 -32.45 -11.62 6.42
CA GLY A 356 -32.86 -13.03 6.53
C GLY A 356 -34.02 -13.50 5.67
N PHE A 357 -34.64 -12.67 4.85
CA PHE A 357 -35.59 -13.20 3.86
C PHE A 357 -34.87 -13.53 2.55
N LYS A 358 -34.42 -14.81 2.41
CA LYS A 358 -34.27 -15.41 1.09
C LYS A 358 -35.69 -15.62 0.56
N GLU A 359 -36.04 -14.91 -0.49
CA GLU A 359 -37.21 -15.32 -1.30
C GLU A 359 -36.95 -16.72 -1.85
N ALA A 360 -37.96 -17.57 -1.72
CA ALA A 360 -37.96 -18.96 -2.12
C ALA A 360 -37.99 -19.14 -3.64
#